data_59e4d2f7aefec6f66415532f4bdeae4f
#
_entry.id   59e4d2f7aefec6f66415532f4bdeae4f
#
_cell.length_a   1.000
_cell.length_b   1.000
_cell.length_c   1.000
_cell.angle_alpha   90.00
_cell.angle_beta   90.00
_cell.angle_gamma   90.00
#
_symmetry.space_group_name_H-M   'P 1'
#
loop_
_entity.id
_entity.type
_entity.pdbx_description
1 polymer ?
#
loop_
_entity_poly.entity_id
_entity_poly.type
_entity_poly.pdbx_seq_one_letter_code
_entity_poly.pdbx_strand_id
1 'polypeptide(L)'
;MEYDEKKDNLTISLIPREGEKCMSKEFKIPLFDLESQLMEIPDADYVADLEMDSQEFYQLVDEMSIFGDTLGVNCSEEAVKFTGKGNLGEMTAIIKEDDILMYSVEEEADLTVNYRMSYLKTFTSFSRLNNVVKLHMSDNIPMKIQYDMEEVDEEDEDAKAENYLRFFLAPIVEDF
;
A
#
# COMPACT_ATOMS: atom_id res chain seq x y z
N MET A 1 -17.86 -6.46 17.49
CA MET A 1 -16.64 -7.26 17.68
C MET A 1 -16.67 -7.72 19.12
N GLU A 2 -16.67 -9.03 19.37
CA GLU A 2 -16.67 -9.58 20.71
C GLU A 2 -15.40 -10.41 20.90
N TYR A 3 -14.71 -10.16 21.99
CA TYR A 3 -13.55 -10.92 22.45
C TYR A 3 -13.94 -11.67 23.73
N ASP A 4 -13.75 -12.98 23.75
CA ASP A 4 -13.98 -13.83 24.92
C ASP A 4 -12.63 -14.45 25.34
N GLU A 5 -12.06 -13.95 26.43
CA GLU A 5 -10.76 -14.43 26.97
C GLU A 5 -10.69 -15.93 27.24
N LYS A 6 -11.83 -16.62 27.28
CA LYS A 6 -11.90 -18.07 27.51
C LYS A 6 -11.94 -18.90 26.24
N LYS A 7 -12.01 -18.24 25.10
CA LYS A 7 -12.02 -18.89 23.78
C LYS A 7 -10.84 -18.37 22.98
N ASP A 8 -9.98 -19.26 22.53
CA ASP A 8 -8.84 -18.93 21.66
C ASP A 8 -9.27 -18.48 20.25
N ASN A 9 -10.35 -17.67 20.17
CA ASN A 9 -10.92 -17.21 18.92
C ASN A 9 -11.43 -15.78 19.04
N LEU A 10 -11.11 -14.96 18.05
CA LEU A 10 -11.75 -13.67 17.79
C LEU A 10 -12.97 -13.90 16.90
N THR A 11 -14.14 -13.47 17.34
CA THR A 11 -15.36 -13.52 16.54
C THR A 11 -15.71 -12.11 16.02
N ILE A 12 -15.84 -12.00 14.70
CA ILE A 12 -16.26 -10.78 14.01
C ILE A 12 -17.60 -11.06 13.35
N SER A 13 -18.66 -10.36 13.77
CA SER A 13 -20.00 -10.48 13.20
C SER A 13 -20.35 -9.20 12.42
N LEU A 14 -20.66 -9.37 11.14
CA LEU A 14 -21.21 -8.32 10.28
C LEU A 14 -22.72 -8.53 10.17
N ILE A 15 -23.49 -7.67 10.78
CA ILE A 15 -24.95 -7.75 10.83
C ILE A 15 -25.49 -6.59 9.98
N PRO A 16 -26.34 -6.84 8.96
CA PRO A 16 -26.99 -5.80 8.18
C PRO A 16 -27.83 -4.87 9.08
N ARG A 17 -27.91 -3.62 8.72
CA ARG A 17 -28.85 -2.70 9.37
C ARG A 17 -30.29 -3.06 8.96
N GLU A 18 -31.26 -2.68 9.80
CA GLU A 18 -32.67 -2.92 9.53
C GLU A 18 -33.08 -2.28 8.20
N GLY A 19 -33.57 -3.10 7.26
CA GLY A 19 -33.93 -2.66 5.90
C GLY A 19 -32.87 -2.92 4.81
N GLU A 20 -31.67 -3.31 5.15
CA GLU A 20 -30.62 -3.69 4.19
C GLU A 20 -30.78 -5.17 3.79
N LYS A 21 -30.79 -5.42 2.46
CA LYS A 21 -30.82 -6.78 1.90
C LYS A 21 -29.42 -7.37 1.77
N CYS A 22 -28.73 -7.51 2.89
CA CYS A 22 -27.40 -8.12 2.95
C CYS A 22 -27.41 -9.39 3.80
N MET A 23 -26.47 -10.29 3.55
CA MET A 23 -26.29 -11.48 4.38
C MET A 23 -25.53 -11.14 5.65
N SER A 24 -25.98 -11.66 6.79
CA SER A 24 -25.12 -11.68 8.00
C SER A 24 -23.94 -12.59 7.76
N LYS A 25 -22.76 -12.14 8.19
CA LYS A 25 -21.51 -12.92 8.10
C LYS A 25 -20.85 -12.99 9.47
N GLU A 26 -20.36 -14.15 9.82
CA GLU A 26 -19.60 -14.38 11.04
C GLU A 26 -18.24 -14.98 10.66
N PHE A 27 -17.16 -14.37 11.16
CA PHE A 27 -15.79 -14.84 11.00
C PHE A 27 -15.27 -15.26 12.37
N LYS A 28 -14.72 -16.48 12.46
CA LYS A 28 -14.01 -16.98 13.63
C LYS A 28 -12.55 -17.13 13.29
N ILE A 29 -11.72 -16.32 13.91
CA ILE A 29 -10.28 -16.28 13.67
C ILE A 29 -9.62 -16.89 14.92
N PRO A 30 -8.88 -18.00 14.80
CA PRO A 30 -8.13 -18.54 15.92
C PRO A 30 -7.06 -17.55 16.35
N LEU A 31 -6.89 -17.41 17.66
CA LEU A 31 -5.83 -16.61 18.26
C LEU A 31 -4.63 -17.51 18.53
N PHE A 32 -3.45 -16.99 18.30
CA PHE A 32 -2.20 -17.63 18.66
C PHE A 32 -1.50 -16.74 19.70
N ASP A 33 -1.05 -17.33 20.77
CA ASP A 33 -0.16 -16.65 21.71
C ASP A 33 1.23 -16.57 21.06
N LEU A 34 1.59 -15.39 20.59
CA LEU A 34 2.88 -15.13 20.01
C LEU A 34 3.76 -14.48 21.08
N GLU A 35 4.70 -15.24 21.62
CA GLU A 35 5.82 -14.70 22.41
C GLU A 35 6.77 -13.90 21.50
N SER A 36 6.24 -12.95 20.72
CA SER A 36 7.03 -12.09 19.84
C SER A 36 7.10 -10.69 20.42
N GLN A 37 8.29 -10.14 20.46
CA GLN A 37 8.45 -8.70 20.68
C GLN A 37 7.80 -7.98 19.49
N LEU A 38 6.99 -6.96 19.78
CA LEU A 38 6.51 -6.04 18.75
C LEU A 38 7.74 -5.48 18.02
N MET A 39 7.84 -5.74 16.73
CA MET A 39 8.85 -5.08 15.90
C MET A 39 8.43 -3.62 15.78
N GLU A 40 9.21 -2.74 16.37
CA GLU A 40 9.09 -1.31 16.14
C GLU A 40 9.49 -1.04 14.68
N ILE A 41 8.59 -0.38 13.94
CA ILE A 41 8.90 0.09 12.60
C ILE A 41 9.61 1.42 12.82
N PRO A 42 10.90 1.54 12.46
CA PRO A 42 11.63 2.79 12.65
C PRO A 42 11.01 3.88 11.78
N ASP A 43 10.92 5.09 12.31
CA ASP A 43 10.68 6.26 11.48
C ASP A 43 11.87 6.40 10.51
N ALA A 44 11.54 6.55 9.24
CA ALA A 44 12.52 6.64 8.18
C ALA A 44 12.18 7.83 7.30
N ASP A 45 13.22 8.54 6.90
CA ASP A 45 13.10 9.57 5.85
C ASP A 45 13.09 8.87 4.50
N TYR A 46 12.09 9.15 3.69
CA TYR A 46 11.93 8.57 2.38
C TYR A 46 12.40 9.55 1.31
N VAL A 47 13.06 9.02 0.28
CA VAL A 47 13.56 9.80 -0.86
C VAL A 47 12.43 10.29 -1.75
N ALA A 48 11.35 9.53 -1.87
CA ALA A 48 10.20 9.89 -2.67
C ALA A 48 8.88 9.58 -1.94
N ASP A 49 7.98 10.55 -1.94
CA ASP A 49 6.61 10.47 -1.45
C ASP A 49 5.64 10.72 -2.60
N LEU A 50 4.63 9.86 -2.72
CA LEU A 50 3.67 9.85 -3.82
C LEU A 50 2.27 9.56 -3.29
N GLU A 51 1.29 10.41 -3.64
CA GLU A 51 -0.14 10.13 -3.44
C GLU A 51 -0.84 10.04 -4.79
N MET A 52 -1.60 8.98 -5.00
CA MET A 52 -2.34 8.74 -6.23
C MET A 52 -3.68 8.06 -5.97
N ASP A 53 -4.54 8.01 -6.99
CA ASP A 53 -5.81 7.29 -6.91
C ASP A 53 -5.58 5.80 -6.64
N SER A 54 -6.25 5.27 -5.62
CA SER A 54 -6.10 3.89 -5.17
C SER A 54 -6.53 2.86 -6.21
N GLN A 55 -7.57 3.17 -7.00
CA GLN A 55 -8.07 2.29 -8.04
C GLN A 55 -7.15 2.31 -9.26
N GLU A 56 -6.59 3.46 -9.61
CA GLU A 56 -5.60 3.57 -10.68
C GLU A 56 -4.33 2.79 -10.32
N PHE A 57 -3.85 2.89 -9.09
CA PHE A 57 -2.71 2.10 -8.64
C PHE A 57 -3.00 0.59 -8.64
N TYR A 58 -4.19 0.18 -8.19
CA TYR A 58 -4.62 -1.22 -8.29
C TYR A 58 -4.63 -1.72 -9.74
N GLN A 59 -5.21 -0.96 -10.66
CA GLN A 59 -5.27 -1.32 -12.08
C GLN A 59 -3.88 -1.41 -12.70
N LEU A 60 -3.01 -0.44 -12.40
CA LEU A 60 -1.63 -0.41 -12.86
C LEU A 60 -0.87 -1.66 -12.45
N VAL A 61 -0.96 -2.05 -11.17
CA VAL A 61 -0.32 -3.27 -10.64
C VAL A 61 -0.91 -4.53 -11.28
N ASP A 62 -2.22 -4.59 -11.49
CA ASP A 62 -2.86 -5.76 -12.10
C ASP A 62 -2.45 -5.91 -13.57
N GLU A 63 -2.45 -4.85 -14.35
CA GLU A 63 -2.01 -4.84 -15.76
C GLU A 63 -0.53 -5.20 -15.91
N MET A 64 0.36 -4.61 -15.08
CA MET A 64 1.79 -4.90 -15.14
C MET A 64 2.13 -6.32 -14.70
N SER A 65 1.31 -6.91 -13.82
CA SER A 65 1.48 -8.30 -13.39
C SER A 65 1.34 -9.34 -14.52
N ILE A 66 0.75 -8.95 -15.65
CA ILE A 66 0.65 -9.79 -16.85
C ILE A 66 2.03 -9.98 -17.50
N PHE A 67 2.90 -8.98 -17.40
CA PHE A 67 4.19 -8.97 -18.06
C PHE A 67 5.30 -9.59 -17.20
N GLY A 68 5.25 -9.46 -15.88
CA GLY A 68 6.31 -9.95 -15.01
C GLY A 68 5.98 -10.01 -13.53
N ASP A 69 6.88 -10.59 -12.75
CA ASP A 69 6.76 -10.79 -11.31
C ASP A 69 7.35 -9.63 -10.49
N THR A 70 7.89 -8.63 -11.18
CA THR A 70 8.56 -7.48 -10.58
C THR A 70 7.98 -6.19 -11.11
N LEU A 71 7.70 -5.26 -10.20
CA LEU A 71 7.41 -3.87 -10.51
C LEU A 71 8.68 -3.05 -10.29
N GLY A 72 9.22 -2.47 -11.36
CA GLY A 72 10.22 -1.42 -11.29
C GLY A 72 9.56 -0.07 -11.10
N VAL A 73 10.07 0.73 -10.18
CA VAL A 73 9.64 2.12 -9.96
C VAL A 73 10.86 3.01 -10.08
N ASN A 74 10.76 4.04 -10.91
CA ASN A 74 11.76 5.09 -11.01
C ASN A 74 11.08 6.44 -10.70
N CYS A 75 11.62 7.14 -9.70
CA CYS A 75 11.15 8.46 -9.27
C CYS A 75 12.21 9.49 -9.61
N SER A 76 11.85 10.50 -10.36
CA SER A 76 12.67 11.67 -10.71
C SER A 76 11.88 12.95 -10.46
N GLU A 77 12.52 14.10 -10.47
CA GLU A 77 11.82 15.40 -10.30
C GLU A 77 10.68 15.65 -11.29
N GLU A 78 10.76 15.08 -12.50
CA GLU A 78 9.79 15.34 -13.57
C GLU A 78 8.62 14.36 -13.60
N ALA A 79 8.84 13.11 -13.13
CA ALA A 79 7.87 12.03 -13.32
C ALA A 79 8.17 10.81 -12.45
N VAL A 80 7.13 10.01 -12.23
CA VAL A 80 7.23 8.65 -11.73
C VAL A 80 6.99 7.68 -12.88
N LYS A 81 7.93 6.74 -13.07
CA LYS A 81 7.86 5.69 -14.08
C LYS A 81 7.69 4.33 -13.42
N PHE A 82 6.66 3.62 -13.80
CA PHE A 82 6.43 2.23 -13.42
C PHE A 82 6.74 1.31 -14.61
N THR A 83 7.38 0.17 -14.34
CA THR A 83 7.77 -0.80 -15.39
C THR A 83 7.49 -2.22 -14.92
N GLY A 84 6.74 -2.97 -15.71
CA GLY A 84 6.56 -4.41 -15.58
C GLY A 84 7.19 -5.12 -16.77
N LYS A 85 8.15 -6.03 -16.53
CA LYS A 85 8.88 -6.72 -17.60
C LYS A 85 8.99 -8.20 -17.36
N GLY A 86 8.82 -8.99 -18.42
CA GLY A 86 8.99 -10.43 -18.38
C GLY A 86 8.95 -11.06 -19.79
N ASN A 87 8.73 -12.36 -19.84
CA ASN A 87 8.80 -13.13 -21.08
C ASN A 87 7.72 -12.76 -22.12
N LEU A 88 6.61 -12.17 -21.69
CA LEU A 88 5.51 -11.74 -22.56
C LEU A 88 5.70 -10.34 -23.15
N GLY A 89 6.69 -9.61 -22.67
CA GLY A 89 6.97 -8.24 -23.09
C GLY A 89 7.25 -7.31 -21.94
N GLU A 90 7.01 -6.02 -22.19
CA GLU A 90 7.23 -4.95 -21.22
C GLU A 90 6.08 -3.95 -21.29
N MET A 91 5.61 -3.51 -20.14
CA MET A 91 4.68 -2.40 -19.99
C MET A 91 5.37 -1.30 -19.18
N THR A 92 5.25 -0.07 -19.65
CA THR A 92 5.73 1.12 -18.97
C THR A 92 4.60 2.13 -18.84
N ALA A 93 4.37 2.64 -17.64
CA ALA A 93 3.50 3.77 -17.37
C ALA A 93 4.33 4.91 -16.81
N ILE A 94 4.09 6.12 -17.29
CA ILE A 94 4.77 7.35 -16.84
C ILE A 94 3.69 8.33 -16.41
N ILE A 95 3.79 8.79 -15.18
CA ILE A 95 2.90 9.81 -14.62
C ILE A 95 3.78 11.03 -14.35
N LYS A 96 3.42 12.16 -14.93
CA LYS A 96 4.12 13.42 -14.72
C LYS A 96 3.74 14.01 -13.37
N GLU A 97 4.65 14.78 -12.78
CA GLU A 97 4.42 15.47 -11.52
C GLU A 97 3.07 16.21 -11.48
N ASP A 98 2.74 16.98 -12.53
CA ASP A 98 1.50 17.74 -12.65
C ASP A 98 0.21 16.88 -12.64
N ASP A 99 0.31 15.57 -12.93
CA ASP A 99 -0.82 14.63 -13.01
C ASP A 99 -0.96 13.76 -11.74
N ILE A 100 -0.09 13.96 -10.74
CA ILE A 100 -0.06 13.25 -9.46
C ILE A 100 -0.76 14.10 -8.39
N LEU A 101 -1.51 13.48 -7.48
CA LEU A 101 -2.22 14.19 -6.42
C LEU A 101 -1.25 14.93 -5.47
N MET A 102 -0.20 14.24 -5.05
CA MET A 102 0.91 14.80 -4.30
C MET A 102 2.20 14.06 -4.67
N TYR A 103 3.24 14.78 -4.95
CA TYR A 103 4.53 14.21 -5.26
C TYR A 103 5.66 15.06 -4.65
N SER A 104 6.55 14.40 -3.96
CA SER A 104 7.78 14.98 -3.44
C SER A 104 8.92 14.01 -3.63
N VAL A 105 10.04 14.49 -4.11
CA VAL A 105 11.27 13.73 -4.28
C VAL A 105 12.44 14.61 -3.83
N GLU A 106 13.47 14.02 -3.24
CA GLU A 106 14.68 14.76 -2.86
C GLU A 106 15.34 15.39 -4.08
N GLU A 107 15.91 16.59 -3.92
CA GLU A 107 16.61 17.33 -4.98
C GLU A 107 17.69 16.44 -5.63
N GLU A 108 17.75 16.45 -6.96
CA GLU A 108 18.67 15.66 -7.79
C GLU A 108 18.56 14.13 -7.60
N ALA A 109 17.54 13.64 -6.92
CA ALA A 109 17.34 12.20 -6.76
C ALA A 109 16.84 11.55 -8.06
N ASP A 110 17.40 10.37 -8.35
CA ASP A 110 16.94 9.43 -9.38
C ASP A 110 16.80 8.06 -8.72
N LEU A 111 15.70 7.89 -7.99
CA LEU A 111 15.44 6.68 -7.24
C LEU A 111 14.94 5.58 -8.18
N THR A 112 15.64 4.45 -8.24
CA THR A 112 15.19 3.25 -8.96
C THR A 112 15.14 2.07 -8.02
N VAL A 113 13.94 1.50 -7.83
CA VAL A 113 13.69 0.37 -6.94
C VAL A 113 12.78 -0.66 -7.59
N ASN A 114 12.96 -1.91 -7.19
CA ASN A 114 12.19 -3.03 -7.69
C ASN A 114 11.43 -3.71 -6.54
N TYR A 115 10.16 -4.05 -6.78
CA TYR A 115 9.30 -4.68 -5.80
C TYR A 115 8.64 -5.94 -6.35
N ARG A 116 8.39 -6.92 -5.46
CA ARG A 116 7.74 -8.17 -5.86
C ARG A 116 6.24 -7.96 -6.09
N MET A 117 5.80 -8.22 -7.31
CA MET A 117 4.43 -8.00 -7.78
C MET A 117 3.36 -8.76 -6.98
N SER A 118 3.66 -9.99 -6.53
CA SER A 118 2.70 -10.81 -5.78
C SER A 118 2.25 -10.17 -4.47
N TYR A 119 3.14 -9.46 -3.77
CA TYR A 119 2.78 -8.71 -2.56
C TYR A 119 2.00 -7.44 -2.89
N LEU A 120 2.41 -6.72 -3.94
CA LEU A 120 1.70 -5.52 -4.39
C LEU A 120 0.25 -5.83 -4.76
N LYS A 121 -0.01 -6.91 -5.48
CA LYS A 121 -1.39 -7.38 -5.79
C LYS A 121 -2.22 -7.61 -4.53
N THR A 122 -1.61 -8.14 -3.48
CA THR A 122 -2.31 -8.33 -2.20
C THR A 122 -2.60 -6.99 -1.54
N PHE A 123 -1.65 -6.07 -1.51
CA PHE A 123 -1.79 -4.78 -0.83
C PHE A 123 -2.75 -3.83 -1.57
N THR A 124 -2.71 -3.82 -2.89
CA THR A 124 -3.63 -3.01 -3.71
C THR A 124 -5.06 -3.52 -3.70
N SER A 125 -5.31 -4.77 -3.27
CA SER A 125 -6.68 -5.29 -3.09
C SER A 125 -7.50 -4.51 -2.05
N PHE A 126 -6.83 -3.70 -1.23
CA PHE A 126 -7.44 -2.79 -0.24
C PHE A 126 -7.77 -1.40 -0.80
N SER A 127 -7.63 -1.17 -2.10
CA SER A 127 -7.92 0.11 -2.79
C SER A 127 -9.32 0.69 -2.55
N ARG A 128 -10.24 -0.09 -2.00
CA ARG A 128 -11.61 0.38 -1.66
C ARG A 128 -11.71 1.00 -0.26
N LEU A 129 -10.64 0.98 0.54
CA LEU A 129 -10.63 1.58 1.87
C LEU A 129 -10.59 3.10 1.81
N ASN A 130 -9.83 3.64 0.85
CA ASN A 130 -9.72 5.07 0.59
C ASN A 130 -9.49 5.29 -0.91
N ASN A 131 -9.94 6.44 -1.42
CA ASN A 131 -9.71 6.83 -2.81
C ASN A 131 -8.23 7.16 -3.08
N VAL A 132 -7.46 7.48 -2.05
CA VAL A 132 -6.05 7.83 -2.14
C VAL A 132 -5.19 6.76 -1.50
N VAL A 133 -4.12 6.37 -2.17
CA VAL A 133 -3.02 5.57 -1.63
C VAL A 133 -1.77 6.43 -1.51
N LYS A 134 -1.09 6.32 -0.37
CA LYS A 134 0.18 6.99 -0.09
C LYS A 134 1.31 5.99 -0.20
N LEU A 135 2.30 6.31 -1.03
CA LEU A 135 3.49 5.49 -1.27
C LEU A 135 4.73 6.28 -0.85
N HIS A 136 5.54 5.70 0.02
CA HIS A 136 6.80 6.29 0.44
C HIS A 136 7.94 5.34 0.11
N MET A 137 8.94 5.79 -0.61
CA MET A 137 9.95 4.94 -1.24
C MET A 137 11.37 5.44 -1.01
N SER A 138 12.27 4.51 -0.81
CA SER A 138 13.72 4.67 -0.77
C SER A 138 14.39 3.39 -1.28
N ASP A 139 15.67 3.47 -1.59
CA ASP A 139 16.45 2.35 -2.15
C ASP A 139 16.71 1.22 -1.13
N ASN A 140 16.96 1.56 0.14
CA ASN A 140 17.38 0.60 1.17
C ASN A 140 16.35 0.40 2.29
N ILE A 141 15.19 1.02 2.18
CA ILE A 141 14.13 0.99 3.18
C ILE A 141 12.88 0.33 2.57
N PRO A 142 12.13 -0.48 3.32
CA PRO A 142 10.88 -1.01 2.81
C PRO A 142 9.92 0.11 2.39
N MET A 143 9.36 0.01 1.17
CA MET A 143 8.30 0.89 0.73
C MET A 143 7.14 0.84 1.72
N LYS A 144 6.67 2.00 2.16
CA LYS A 144 5.46 2.13 2.96
C LYS A 144 4.28 2.42 2.04
N ILE A 145 3.24 1.61 2.13
CA ILE A 145 1.97 1.78 1.43
C ILE A 145 0.90 2.03 2.48
N GLN A 146 0.20 3.14 2.42
CA GLN A 146 -0.81 3.52 3.41
C GLN A 146 -2.14 3.86 2.77
N TYR A 147 -3.21 3.36 3.40
CA TYR A 147 -4.59 3.75 3.17
C TYR A 147 -5.15 4.33 4.47
N ASP A 148 -5.53 5.59 4.45
CA ASP A 148 -6.20 6.21 5.58
C ASP A 148 -7.66 5.74 5.62
N MET A 149 -8.21 5.47 6.80
CA MET A 149 -9.60 4.98 6.96
C MET A 149 -10.59 6.09 7.26
N GLU A 150 -10.10 7.31 7.39
CA GLU A 150 -10.88 8.51 7.65
C GLU A 150 -10.36 9.66 6.79
N GLU A 151 -11.25 10.60 6.48
CA GLU A 151 -10.85 11.84 5.83
C GLU A 151 -10.08 12.68 6.86
N VAL A 152 -8.89 13.11 6.50
CA VAL A 152 -8.08 14.04 7.29
C VAL A 152 -8.46 15.44 6.86
N ASP A 153 -8.60 16.34 7.83
CA ASP A 153 -8.91 17.75 7.56
C ASP A 153 -7.69 18.39 6.85
N GLU A 154 -7.84 18.71 5.58
CA GLU A 154 -6.79 19.30 4.76
C GLU A 154 -6.38 20.73 5.21
N GLU A 155 -7.18 21.37 6.06
CA GLU A 155 -6.88 22.70 6.62
C GLU A 155 -5.87 22.63 7.80
N ASP A 156 -5.62 21.45 8.36
CA ASP A 156 -4.69 21.23 9.46
C ASP A 156 -3.43 20.50 8.96
N GLU A 157 -2.36 21.25 8.67
CA GLU A 157 -1.08 20.72 8.18
C GLU A 157 -0.43 19.63 9.07
N ASP A 158 -0.82 19.59 10.35
CA ASP A 158 -0.35 18.60 11.32
C ASP A 158 -1.31 17.41 11.49
N ALA A 159 -2.49 17.46 10.86
CA ALA A 159 -3.49 16.41 10.99
C ALA A 159 -3.01 15.11 10.34
N LYS A 160 -2.93 14.07 11.15
CA LYS A 160 -2.61 12.69 10.70
C LYS A 160 -3.83 11.82 10.95
N ALA A 161 -4.13 10.95 9.97
CA ALA A 161 -5.16 9.95 10.17
C ALA A 161 -4.84 9.10 11.41
N GLU A 162 -5.78 9.03 12.35
CA GLU A 162 -5.63 8.16 13.53
C GLU A 162 -5.83 6.69 13.15
N ASN A 163 -6.71 6.44 12.17
CA ASN A 163 -7.03 5.11 11.68
C ASN A 163 -6.50 4.93 10.26
N TYR A 164 -5.59 3.97 10.09
CA TYR A 164 -4.98 3.67 8.80
C TYR A 164 -4.63 2.18 8.68
N LEU A 165 -4.46 1.74 7.43
CA LEU A 165 -3.85 0.44 7.10
C LEU A 165 -2.51 0.70 6.41
N ARG A 166 -1.43 0.15 6.97
CA ARG A 166 -0.07 0.26 6.42
C ARG A 166 0.49 -1.10 6.05
N PHE A 167 1.20 -1.12 4.93
CA PHE A 167 2.01 -2.25 4.51
C PHE A 167 3.44 -1.78 4.31
N PHE A 168 4.38 -2.67 4.58
CA PHE A 168 5.81 -2.45 4.34
C PHE A 168 6.33 -3.56 3.44
N LEU A 169 6.91 -3.17 2.30
CA LEU A 169 7.43 -4.08 1.30
C LEU A 169 8.92 -3.82 1.06
N ALA A 170 9.74 -4.78 1.42
CA ALA A 170 11.17 -4.69 1.16
C ALA A 170 11.46 -4.63 -0.36
N PRO A 171 12.38 -3.77 -0.80
CA PRO A 171 12.84 -3.78 -2.17
C PRO A 171 13.54 -5.10 -2.51
N ILE A 172 13.55 -5.45 -3.80
CA ILE A 172 14.35 -6.57 -4.30
C ILE A 172 15.80 -6.08 -4.38
N VAL A 173 16.66 -6.71 -3.61
CA VAL A 173 18.10 -6.49 -3.71
C VAL A 173 18.62 -7.45 -4.79
N GLU A 174 19.20 -6.92 -5.85
CA GLU A 174 19.90 -7.75 -6.83
C GLU A 174 21.23 -8.18 -6.20
N ASP A 175 21.38 -9.48 -5.94
CA ASP A 175 22.67 -10.04 -5.56
C ASP A 175 23.61 -9.90 -6.76
N PHE A 176 24.71 -9.18 -6.58
CA PHE A 176 25.81 -9.03 -7.53
C PHE A 176 26.66 -10.28 -7.62
#